data_b5bea00d4ea551bb8cb503ce1184940d
#
_entry.id   b5bea00d4ea551bb8cb503ce1184940d
#
_cell.length_a   1.000
_cell.length_b   1.000
_cell.length_c   1.000
_cell.angle_alpha   90.00
_cell.angle_beta   90.00
_cell.angle_gamma   90.00
#
_symmetry.space_group_name_H-M   'P 1'
#
loop_
_entity.id
_entity.type
_entity.pdbx_description
1 polymer ?
#
loop_
_entity_poly.entity_id
_entity_poly.type
_entity_poly.pdbx_seq_one_letter_code
_entity_poly.pdbx_strand_id
1 'polypeptide(L)'
;MLLVIPAMLEKERPGHPGLASFRKVIAAHSFSWVGIQTTFVFLFAYLQQALPHLSDIDMGRVGSTSFLVLNAVGALLPAFVLMPIAHRIGRVKTHALSLACMTAGYIGLYLYGTSALQIYILMAVVGIGWAAIVSLPFAIVSQKVNQARMGLYMGLFNLSVVLPQLVVSLGVALFVSRAPDKGVIFAISAVSLALSAISWSMVKED
;
A
#
# COMPACT_ATOMS: atom_id res chain seq x y z
N MET A 1 10.97 -4.07 -23.76
CA MET A 1 9.70 -4.82 -23.76
C MET A 1 9.85 -6.31 -24.10
N LEU A 2 10.72 -6.72 -25.03
CA LEU A 2 10.93 -8.12 -25.45
C LEU A 2 11.54 -9.07 -24.38
N LEU A 3 12.22 -8.57 -23.35
CA LEU A 3 12.85 -9.37 -22.29
C LEU A 3 11.94 -9.67 -21.09
N VAL A 4 10.80 -8.98 -20.96
CA VAL A 4 9.89 -9.09 -19.81
C VAL A 4 9.05 -10.36 -19.90
N ILE A 5 8.54 -10.69 -21.08
CA ILE A 5 7.68 -11.86 -21.32
C ILE A 5 8.40 -13.18 -21.05
N PRO A 6 9.63 -13.42 -21.56
CA PRO A 6 10.37 -14.63 -21.25
C PRO A 6 10.67 -14.80 -19.76
N ALA A 7 11.01 -13.72 -19.05
CA ALA A 7 11.29 -13.78 -17.62
C ALA A 7 10.05 -14.12 -16.78
N MET A 8 8.86 -13.73 -17.23
CA MET A 8 7.58 -14.09 -16.58
C MET A 8 7.10 -15.50 -16.93
N LEU A 9 7.63 -16.10 -18.02
CA LEU A 9 7.26 -17.44 -18.50
C LEU A 9 8.34 -18.49 -18.20
N GLU A 10 9.45 -18.10 -17.57
CA GLU A 10 10.56 -19.03 -17.27
C GLU A 10 10.05 -20.14 -16.34
N LYS A 11 10.24 -21.40 -16.78
CA LYS A 11 9.82 -22.58 -16.05
C LYS A 11 10.66 -22.73 -14.79
N GLU A 12 10.03 -23.04 -13.65
CA GLU A 12 10.72 -23.23 -12.38
C GLU A 12 11.81 -24.30 -12.50
N ARG A 13 13.04 -23.92 -12.16
CA ARG A 13 14.13 -24.89 -11.98
C ARG A 13 14.11 -25.41 -10.56
N PRO A 14 14.30 -26.72 -10.32
CA PRO A 14 14.42 -27.26 -8.98
C PRO A 14 15.53 -26.52 -8.20
N GLY A 15 15.19 -25.96 -7.02
CA GLY A 15 16.16 -25.31 -6.14
C GLY A 15 16.22 -23.79 -6.21
N HIS A 16 15.41 -23.10 -7.05
CA HIS A 16 15.25 -21.65 -6.97
C HIS A 16 13.87 -21.29 -6.40
N PRO A 17 13.79 -20.29 -5.48
CA PRO A 17 12.50 -19.77 -5.04
C PRO A 17 11.75 -19.26 -6.27
N GLY A 18 10.61 -19.91 -6.54
CA GLY A 18 10.06 -19.92 -7.87
C GLY A 18 9.42 -18.63 -8.30
N LEU A 19 9.35 -18.46 -9.61
CA LEU A 19 8.61 -17.44 -10.33
C LEU A 19 7.14 -17.33 -9.83
N ALA A 20 6.54 -18.42 -9.37
CA ALA A 20 5.22 -18.44 -8.74
C ALA A 20 5.16 -17.63 -7.45
N SER A 21 6.17 -17.70 -6.59
CA SER A 21 6.26 -16.89 -5.37
C SER A 21 6.41 -15.39 -5.71
N PHE A 22 7.23 -15.05 -6.68
CA PHE A 22 7.41 -13.69 -7.17
C PHE A 22 6.12 -13.10 -7.76
N ARG A 23 5.36 -13.89 -8.56
CA ARG A 23 4.06 -13.44 -9.10
C ARG A 23 3.02 -13.16 -8.00
N LYS A 24 2.99 -13.99 -6.96
CA LYS A 24 2.13 -13.76 -5.79
C LYS A 24 2.47 -12.43 -5.10
N VAL A 25 3.77 -12.16 -4.92
CA VAL A 25 4.23 -10.90 -4.33
C VAL A 25 3.81 -9.71 -5.19
N ILE A 26 4.02 -9.76 -6.52
CA ILE A 26 3.58 -8.70 -7.45
C ILE A 26 2.07 -8.45 -7.31
N ALA A 27 1.25 -9.49 -7.37
CA ALA A 27 -0.19 -9.35 -7.26
C ALA A 27 -0.61 -8.77 -5.90
N ALA A 28 -0.07 -9.31 -4.81
CA ALA A 28 -0.35 -8.83 -3.46
C ALA A 28 0.04 -7.35 -3.28
N HIS A 29 1.23 -6.97 -3.77
CA HIS A 29 1.72 -5.60 -3.67
C HIS A 29 0.93 -4.63 -4.55
N SER A 30 0.43 -5.09 -5.70
CA SER A 30 -0.44 -4.28 -6.57
C SER A 30 -1.73 -3.86 -5.86
N PHE A 31 -2.35 -4.76 -5.08
CA PHE A 31 -3.51 -4.38 -4.25
C PHE A 31 -3.16 -3.32 -3.19
N SER A 32 -1.97 -3.40 -2.58
CA SER A 32 -1.52 -2.35 -1.64
C SER A 32 -1.49 -0.98 -2.32
N TRP A 33 -0.94 -0.92 -3.54
CA TRP A 33 -0.81 0.35 -4.27
C TRP A 33 -2.13 0.89 -4.80
N VAL A 34 -3.10 0.04 -5.16
CA VAL A 34 -4.47 0.51 -5.45
C VAL A 34 -5.05 1.23 -4.24
N GLY A 35 -4.96 0.62 -3.05
CA GLY A 35 -5.51 1.20 -1.83
C GLY A 35 -4.85 2.54 -1.45
N ILE A 36 -3.52 2.56 -1.40
CA ILE A 36 -2.76 3.74 -1.00
C ILE A 36 -2.91 4.89 -2.00
N GLN A 37 -2.79 4.58 -3.29
CA GLN A 37 -2.88 5.58 -4.34
C GLN A 37 -4.26 6.23 -4.40
N THR A 38 -5.33 5.47 -4.12
CA THR A 38 -6.69 6.01 -4.05
C THR A 38 -6.77 7.13 -3.00
N THR A 39 -6.26 6.91 -1.80
CA THR A 39 -6.23 7.95 -0.77
C THR A 39 -5.29 9.10 -1.14
N PHE A 40 -4.11 8.82 -1.70
CA PHE A 40 -3.14 9.87 -2.06
C PHE A 40 -3.68 10.84 -3.10
N VAL A 41 -4.44 10.34 -4.07
CA VAL A 41 -4.99 11.16 -5.16
C VAL A 41 -6.27 11.88 -4.72
N PHE A 42 -7.13 11.24 -3.93
CA PHE A 42 -8.49 11.74 -3.71
C PHE A 42 -8.78 12.25 -2.29
N LEU A 43 -7.79 12.26 -1.38
CA LEU A 43 -7.98 12.76 -0.01
C LEU A 43 -8.56 14.18 0.00
N PHE A 44 -8.10 15.06 -0.88
CA PHE A 44 -8.59 16.45 -0.91
C PHE A 44 -10.06 16.53 -1.28
N ALA A 45 -10.52 15.70 -2.23
CA ALA A 45 -11.94 15.63 -2.58
C ALA A 45 -12.83 15.15 -1.41
N TYR A 46 -12.28 14.25 -0.57
CA TYR A 46 -12.95 13.86 0.67
C TYR A 46 -12.99 15.01 1.68
N LEU A 47 -11.88 15.71 1.89
CA LEU A 47 -11.81 16.82 2.85
C LEU A 47 -12.78 17.93 2.52
N GLN A 48 -12.96 18.25 1.23
CA GLN A 48 -13.95 19.24 0.77
C GLN A 48 -15.38 18.87 1.17
N GLN A 49 -15.72 17.58 1.18
CA GLN A 49 -17.02 17.11 1.60
C GLN A 49 -17.17 17.00 3.11
N ALA A 50 -16.12 16.48 3.79
CA ALA A 50 -16.16 16.18 5.22
C ALA A 50 -16.00 17.43 6.10
N LEU A 51 -15.30 18.46 5.61
CA LEU A 51 -14.96 19.67 6.34
C LEU A 51 -15.35 20.95 5.56
N PRO A 52 -16.62 21.10 5.15
CA PRO A 52 -17.05 22.17 4.24
C PRO A 52 -16.96 23.57 4.86
N HIS A 53 -16.77 23.67 6.19
CA HIS A 53 -16.61 24.91 6.91
C HIS A 53 -15.17 25.47 6.88
N LEU A 54 -14.20 24.70 6.39
CA LEU A 54 -12.82 25.14 6.30
C LEU A 54 -12.58 25.91 4.99
N SER A 55 -11.66 26.90 5.07
CA SER A 55 -11.13 27.53 3.86
C SER A 55 -10.26 26.55 3.08
N ASP A 56 -10.04 26.80 1.76
CA ASP A 56 -9.13 25.97 0.95
C ASP A 56 -7.72 25.89 1.53
N ILE A 57 -7.25 26.97 2.15
CA ILE A 57 -5.95 27.03 2.82
C ILE A 57 -5.92 26.10 4.03
N ASP A 58 -6.94 26.14 4.88
CA ASP A 58 -7.01 25.29 6.08
C ASP A 58 -7.22 23.82 5.69
N MET A 59 -8.00 23.56 4.66
CA MET A 59 -8.18 22.24 4.08
C MET A 59 -6.84 21.67 3.54
N GLY A 60 -6.05 22.51 2.85
CA GLY A 60 -4.70 22.18 2.42
C GLY A 60 -3.77 21.88 3.61
N ARG A 61 -3.91 22.60 4.72
CA ARG A 61 -3.17 22.32 5.96
C ARG A 61 -3.58 20.97 6.57
N VAL A 62 -4.88 20.64 6.60
CA VAL A 62 -5.35 19.34 7.09
C VAL A 62 -4.79 18.23 6.22
N GLY A 63 -4.87 18.35 4.90
CA GLY A 63 -4.32 17.35 3.97
C GLY A 63 -2.82 17.14 4.12
N SER A 64 -2.05 18.23 4.13
CA SER A 64 -0.58 18.16 4.27
C SER A 64 -0.15 17.63 5.65
N THR A 65 -0.83 18.02 6.72
CA THR A 65 -0.56 17.48 8.07
C THR A 65 -0.90 16.00 8.14
N SER A 66 -1.99 15.57 7.50
CA SER A 66 -2.36 14.15 7.40
C SER A 66 -1.25 13.31 6.76
N PHE A 67 -0.71 13.78 5.62
CA PHE A 67 0.42 13.13 4.97
C PHE A 67 1.74 13.25 5.76
N LEU A 68 1.96 14.35 6.47
CA LEU A 68 3.10 14.49 7.36
C LEU A 68 3.06 13.42 8.47
N VAL A 69 1.93 13.25 9.14
CA VAL A 69 1.73 12.23 10.18
C VAL A 69 1.97 10.82 9.62
N LEU A 70 1.33 10.49 8.49
CA LEU A 70 1.51 9.20 7.82
C LEU A 70 2.98 8.94 7.48
N ASN A 71 3.68 9.93 6.90
CA ASN A 71 5.08 9.77 6.51
C ASN A 71 6.03 9.79 7.72
N ALA A 72 5.73 10.52 8.79
CA ALA A 72 6.52 10.49 10.02
C ALA A 72 6.48 9.08 10.66
N VAL A 73 5.28 8.48 10.75
CA VAL A 73 5.14 7.09 11.18
C VAL A 73 5.86 6.15 10.22
N GLY A 74 5.69 6.35 8.90
CA GLY A 74 6.34 5.57 7.85
C GLY A 74 7.87 5.60 7.90
N ALA A 75 8.46 6.72 8.31
CA ALA A 75 9.90 6.89 8.43
C ALA A 75 10.47 6.24 9.71
N LEU A 76 9.76 6.34 10.83
CA LEU A 76 10.25 5.91 12.14
C LEU A 76 10.01 4.41 12.40
N LEU A 77 8.84 3.90 12.06
CA LEU A 77 8.48 2.53 12.39
C LEU A 77 9.38 1.43 11.80
N PRO A 78 9.90 1.52 10.57
CA PRO A 78 10.72 0.46 10.01
C PRO A 78 11.91 0.11 10.90
N ALA A 79 12.65 1.11 11.40
CA ALA A 79 13.84 0.88 12.21
C ALA A 79 13.52 0.43 13.63
N PHE A 80 12.54 1.06 14.28
CA PHE A 80 12.31 0.88 15.72
C PHE A 80 11.31 -0.22 16.06
N VAL A 81 10.39 -0.55 15.14
CA VAL A 81 9.28 -1.48 15.41
C VAL A 81 9.24 -2.64 14.42
N LEU A 82 9.23 -2.36 13.11
CA LEU A 82 9.01 -3.41 12.12
C LEU A 82 10.19 -4.38 12.01
N MET A 83 11.44 -3.89 12.08
CA MET A 83 12.61 -4.76 12.06
C MET A 83 12.66 -5.72 13.26
N PRO A 84 12.51 -5.27 14.53
CA PRO A 84 12.42 -6.18 15.67
C PRO A 84 11.30 -7.22 15.57
N ILE A 85 10.12 -6.83 15.07
CA ILE A 85 9.00 -7.76 14.88
C ILE A 85 9.33 -8.74 13.75
N ALA A 86 9.85 -8.27 12.62
CA ALA A 86 10.22 -9.11 11.48
C ALA A 86 11.30 -10.15 11.83
N HIS A 87 12.21 -9.83 12.74
CA HIS A 87 13.17 -10.80 13.25
C HIS A 87 12.53 -11.92 14.10
N ARG A 88 11.37 -11.65 14.74
CA ARG A 88 10.68 -12.62 15.61
C ARG A 88 9.67 -13.49 14.86
N ILE A 89 8.89 -12.91 13.98
CA ILE A 89 7.76 -13.61 13.33
C ILE A 89 7.88 -13.72 11.80
N GLY A 90 8.97 -13.17 11.24
CA GLY A 90 9.22 -13.13 9.80
C GLY A 90 8.71 -11.87 9.11
N ARG A 91 9.31 -11.54 7.95
CA ARG A 91 9.01 -10.30 7.20
C ARG A 91 7.64 -10.32 6.55
N VAL A 92 7.23 -11.47 6.00
CA VAL A 92 5.94 -11.64 5.32
C VAL A 92 4.79 -11.47 6.30
N LYS A 93 4.87 -12.12 7.46
CA LYS A 93 3.84 -11.99 8.51
C LYS A 93 3.76 -10.58 9.06
N THR A 94 4.92 -9.96 9.32
CA THR A 94 4.98 -8.56 9.78
C THR A 94 4.33 -7.63 8.77
N HIS A 95 4.59 -7.82 7.48
CA HIS A 95 3.98 -7.03 6.42
C HIS A 95 2.46 -7.23 6.36
N ALA A 96 1.99 -8.47 6.37
CA ALA A 96 0.56 -8.77 6.34
C ALA A 96 -0.20 -8.18 7.55
N LEU A 97 0.37 -8.27 8.76
CA LEU A 97 -0.21 -7.67 9.96
C LEU A 97 -0.24 -6.13 9.87
N SER A 98 0.81 -5.51 9.34
CA SER A 98 0.85 -4.06 9.15
C SER A 98 -0.22 -3.59 8.14
N LEU A 99 -0.46 -4.37 7.07
CA LEU A 99 -1.55 -4.11 6.13
C LEU A 99 -2.93 -4.28 6.78
N ALA A 100 -3.10 -5.24 7.66
CA ALA A 100 -4.35 -5.40 8.42
C ALA A 100 -4.60 -4.19 9.34
N CYS A 101 -3.57 -3.67 10.02
CA CYS A 101 -3.66 -2.42 10.78
C CYS A 101 -4.05 -1.24 9.89
N MET A 102 -3.45 -1.14 8.71
CA MET A 102 -3.76 -0.09 7.74
C MET A 102 -5.20 -0.18 7.24
N THR A 103 -5.68 -1.40 6.98
CA THR A 103 -7.08 -1.66 6.63
C THR A 103 -8.02 -1.14 7.72
N ALA A 104 -7.74 -1.44 8.99
CA ALA A 104 -8.51 -0.93 10.12
C ALA A 104 -8.47 0.61 10.20
N GLY A 105 -7.32 1.22 9.91
CA GLY A 105 -7.18 2.67 9.81
C GLY A 105 -8.07 3.28 8.74
N TYR A 106 -8.15 2.68 7.55
CA TYR A 106 -9.05 3.14 6.49
C TYR A 106 -10.53 2.91 6.80
N ILE A 107 -10.89 1.81 7.43
CA ILE A 107 -12.25 1.60 7.94
C ILE A 107 -12.58 2.68 8.97
N GLY A 108 -11.66 2.99 9.87
CA GLY A 108 -11.81 4.09 10.82
C GLY A 108 -12.02 5.45 10.15
N LEU A 109 -11.24 5.77 9.11
CA LEU A 109 -11.40 7.00 8.33
C LEU A 109 -12.77 7.08 7.66
N TYR A 110 -13.25 5.97 7.11
CA TYR A 110 -14.59 5.90 6.49
C TYR A 110 -15.70 6.15 7.50
N LEU A 111 -15.57 5.58 8.71
CA LEU A 111 -16.63 5.64 9.73
C LEU A 111 -16.57 6.90 10.63
N TYR A 112 -15.36 7.40 10.89
CA TYR A 112 -15.12 8.40 11.94
C TYR A 112 -14.26 9.59 11.49
N GLY A 113 -13.87 9.69 10.22
CA GLY A 113 -12.97 10.74 9.74
C GLY A 113 -13.60 12.12 9.59
N THR A 114 -14.46 12.56 10.48
CA THR A 114 -15.31 13.77 10.36
C THR A 114 -14.66 15.03 10.93
N SER A 115 -13.49 14.95 11.54
CA SER A 115 -12.73 16.10 12.05
C SER A 115 -11.24 15.97 11.75
N ALA A 116 -10.52 17.08 11.71
CA ALA A 116 -9.08 17.09 11.44
C ALA A 116 -8.30 16.20 12.43
N LEU A 117 -8.62 16.26 13.72
CA LEU A 117 -7.94 15.45 14.75
C LEU A 117 -8.16 13.95 14.53
N GLN A 118 -9.41 13.54 14.24
CA GLN A 118 -9.71 12.13 13.94
C GLN A 118 -8.95 11.65 12.70
N ILE A 119 -8.90 12.48 11.65
CA ILE A 119 -8.14 12.16 10.44
C ILE A 119 -6.66 11.99 10.76
N TYR A 120 -6.04 12.86 11.56
CA TYR A 120 -4.61 12.75 11.92
C TYR A 120 -4.32 11.46 12.71
N ILE A 121 -5.16 11.13 13.71
CA ILE A 121 -5.00 9.90 14.51
C ILE A 121 -5.12 8.67 13.62
N LEU A 122 -6.11 8.63 12.74
CA LEU A 122 -6.33 7.50 11.85
C LEU A 122 -5.27 7.40 10.76
N MET A 123 -4.75 8.53 10.27
CA MET A 123 -3.60 8.55 9.36
C MET A 123 -2.30 8.07 10.02
N ALA A 124 -2.15 8.23 11.34
CA ALA A 124 -1.05 7.59 12.07
C ALA A 124 -1.19 6.06 12.05
N VAL A 125 -2.41 5.53 12.22
CA VAL A 125 -2.67 4.08 12.11
C VAL A 125 -2.41 3.59 10.68
N VAL A 126 -2.88 4.32 9.67
CA VAL A 126 -2.57 4.04 8.24
C VAL A 126 -1.07 4.05 8.00
N GLY A 127 -0.33 4.93 8.67
CA GLY A 127 1.12 5.04 8.61
C GLY A 127 1.87 3.75 9.01
N ILE A 128 1.28 2.89 9.85
CA ILE A 128 1.86 1.58 10.22
C ILE A 128 2.01 0.70 8.98
N GLY A 129 0.95 0.59 8.18
CA GLY A 129 1.00 -0.16 6.93
C GLY A 129 1.87 0.51 5.87
N TRP A 130 1.85 1.86 5.81
CA TRP A 130 2.72 2.61 4.92
C TRP A 130 4.20 2.31 5.19
N ALA A 131 4.62 2.31 6.45
CA ALA A 131 5.96 1.92 6.86
C ALA A 131 6.35 0.54 6.31
N ALA A 132 5.44 -0.43 6.39
CA ALA A 132 5.66 -1.77 5.90
C ALA A 132 5.70 -1.83 4.35
N ILE A 133 4.83 -1.10 3.66
CA ILE A 133 4.75 -1.07 2.18
C ILE A 133 6.05 -0.53 1.57
N VAL A 134 6.64 0.51 2.15
CA VAL A 134 7.85 1.13 1.60
C VAL A 134 9.15 0.41 2.00
N SER A 135 9.13 -0.50 2.97
CA SER A 135 10.35 -1.14 3.48
C SER A 135 10.42 -2.65 3.23
N LEU A 136 9.40 -3.42 3.60
CA LEU A 136 9.49 -4.87 3.64
C LEU A 136 9.43 -5.56 2.27
N PRO A 137 8.59 -5.16 1.29
CA PRO A 137 8.46 -5.86 0.02
C PRO A 137 9.76 -5.93 -0.78
N PHE A 138 10.54 -4.85 -0.80
CA PHE A 138 11.84 -4.83 -1.47
C PHE A 138 12.81 -5.86 -0.85
N ALA A 139 12.84 -5.95 0.48
CA ALA A 139 13.66 -6.93 1.19
C ALA A 139 13.18 -8.37 0.95
N ILE A 140 11.86 -8.60 0.89
CA ILE A 140 11.28 -9.91 0.60
C ILE A 140 11.59 -10.32 -0.85
N VAL A 141 11.39 -9.43 -1.81
CA VAL A 141 11.66 -9.70 -3.24
C VAL A 141 13.13 -9.99 -3.47
N SER A 142 14.04 -9.20 -2.87
CA SER A 142 15.48 -9.38 -3.06
C SER A 142 15.98 -10.77 -2.64
N GLN A 143 15.30 -11.42 -1.70
CA GLN A 143 15.64 -12.78 -1.26
C GLN A 143 15.05 -13.86 -2.16
N LYS A 144 13.93 -13.56 -2.87
CA LYS A 144 13.18 -14.53 -3.68
C LYS A 144 13.60 -14.60 -5.14
N VAL A 145 14.48 -13.72 -5.58
CA VAL A 145 14.85 -13.62 -6.99
C VAL A 145 16.32 -13.96 -7.23
N ASN A 146 16.63 -14.37 -8.46
CA ASN A 146 17.99 -14.66 -8.86
C ASN A 146 18.86 -13.39 -8.80
N GLN A 147 19.90 -13.41 -7.98
CA GLN A 147 20.81 -12.29 -7.74
C GLN A 147 21.50 -11.81 -9.04
N ALA A 148 21.82 -12.72 -9.97
CA ALA A 148 22.41 -12.37 -11.25
C ALA A 148 21.48 -11.54 -12.17
N ARG A 149 20.16 -11.54 -11.88
CA ARG A 149 19.13 -10.79 -12.62
C ARG A 149 18.34 -9.83 -11.72
N MET A 150 18.88 -9.44 -10.58
CA MET A 150 18.22 -8.59 -9.58
C MET A 150 17.61 -7.34 -10.21
N GLY A 151 18.33 -6.62 -11.07
CA GLY A 151 17.82 -5.42 -11.71
C GLY A 151 16.56 -5.65 -12.55
N LEU A 152 16.49 -6.77 -13.28
CA LEU A 152 15.30 -7.14 -14.06
C LEU A 152 14.10 -7.40 -13.15
N TYR A 153 14.28 -8.19 -12.08
CA TYR A 153 13.19 -8.50 -11.14
C TYR A 153 12.72 -7.29 -10.35
N MET A 154 13.63 -6.38 -9.97
CA MET A 154 13.26 -5.12 -9.34
C MET A 154 12.49 -4.20 -10.29
N GLY A 155 12.89 -4.15 -11.58
CA GLY A 155 12.10 -3.45 -12.60
C GLY A 155 10.70 -4.03 -12.79
N LEU A 156 10.57 -5.36 -12.83
CA LEU A 156 9.27 -6.05 -12.88
C LEU A 156 8.44 -5.80 -11.61
N PHE A 157 9.09 -5.82 -10.45
CA PHE A 157 8.42 -5.52 -9.18
C PHE A 157 7.88 -4.08 -9.17
N ASN A 158 8.60 -3.13 -9.76
CA ASN A 158 8.12 -1.75 -9.86
C ASN A 158 6.83 -1.62 -10.70
N LEU A 159 6.53 -2.56 -11.60
CA LEU A 159 5.24 -2.58 -12.30
C LEU A 159 4.06 -2.79 -11.34
N SER A 160 4.28 -3.50 -10.22
CA SER A 160 3.27 -3.64 -9.17
C SER A 160 2.95 -2.34 -8.42
N VAL A 161 3.74 -1.31 -8.65
CA VAL A 161 3.54 0.06 -8.17
C VAL A 161 2.87 0.91 -9.26
N VAL A 162 3.50 0.96 -10.43
CA VAL A 162 3.12 1.88 -11.51
C VAL A 162 1.78 1.52 -12.15
N LEU A 163 1.52 0.24 -12.43
CA LEU A 163 0.25 -0.16 -13.04
C LEU A 163 -0.97 0.15 -12.17
N PRO A 164 -0.98 -0.17 -10.86
CA PRO A 164 -2.05 0.28 -9.97
C PRO A 164 -2.24 1.79 -9.94
N GLN A 165 -1.17 2.58 -9.98
CA GLN A 165 -1.29 4.05 -10.03
C GLN A 165 -2.03 4.52 -11.28
N LEU A 166 -1.77 3.92 -12.44
CA LEU A 166 -2.52 4.20 -13.67
C LEU A 166 -3.98 3.79 -13.55
N VAL A 167 -4.25 2.59 -13.01
CA VAL A 167 -5.63 2.12 -12.80
C VAL A 167 -6.40 3.08 -11.89
N VAL A 168 -5.79 3.55 -10.81
CA VAL A 168 -6.42 4.51 -9.90
C VAL A 168 -6.65 5.84 -10.58
N SER A 169 -5.63 6.37 -11.26
CA SER A 169 -5.72 7.70 -11.88
C SER A 169 -6.71 7.77 -13.06
N LEU A 170 -6.95 6.66 -13.76
CA LEU A 170 -7.84 6.61 -14.91
C LEU A 170 -9.20 5.99 -14.58
N GLY A 171 -9.21 4.84 -13.88
CA GLY A 171 -10.42 4.08 -13.60
C GLY A 171 -11.13 4.52 -12.33
N VAL A 172 -10.42 4.56 -11.20
CA VAL A 172 -11.00 4.95 -9.90
C VAL A 172 -11.42 6.41 -9.92
N ALA A 173 -10.70 7.28 -10.65
CA ALA A 173 -11.06 8.68 -10.81
C ALA A 173 -12.48 8.88 -11.35
N LEU A 174 -12.86 8.12 -12.38
CA LEU A 174 -14.21 8.20 -12.97
C LEU A 174 -15.29 7.76 -11.98
N PHE A 175 -14.99 6.78 -11.14
CA PHE A 175 -15.92 6.30 -10.13
C PHE A 175 -16.04 7.30 -8.98
N VAL A 176 -14.92 7.76 -8.42
CA VAL A 176 -14.89 8.70 -7.29
C VAL A 176 -15.52 10.05 -7.69
N SER A 177 -15.29 10.54 -8.91
CA SER A 177 -15.88 11.81 -9.36
C SER A 177 -17.41 11.79 -9.35
N ARG A 178 -18.01 10.64 -9.66
CA ARG A 178 -19.47 10.45 -9.72
C ARG A 178 -20.08 10.01 -8.38
N ALA A 179 -19.28 9.53 -7.43
CA ALA A 179 -19.77 9.06 -6.14
C ALA A 179 -20.35 10.23 -5.32
N PRO A 180 -21.58 10.12 -4.80
CA PRO A 180 -22.17 11.15 -3.94
C PRO A 180 -21.44 11.28 -2.60
N ASP A 181 -20.94 10.17 -2.05
CA ASP A 181 -20.12 10.14 -0.84
C ASP A 181 -18.65 9.92 -1.23
N LYS A 182 -17.80 10.92 -0.94
CA LYS A 182 -16.35 10.85 -1.18
C LYS A 182 -15.62 9.96 -0.17
N GLY A 183 -16.25 9.57 0.92
CA GLY A 183 -15.74 8.55 1.85
C GLY A 183 -15.50 7.20 1.18
N VAL A 184 -16.13 6.94 0.04
CA VAL A 184 -15.88 5.75 -0.80
C VAL A 184 -14.39 5.50 -1.09
N ILE A 185 -13.56 6.54 -1.12
CA ILE A 185 -12.09 6.38 -1.29
C ILE A 185 -11.49 5.49 -0.20
N PHE A 186 -11.94 5.66 1.04
CA PHE A 186 -11.46 4.85 2.16
C PHE A 186 -12.01 3.42 2.12
N ALA A 187 -13.25 3.24 1.64
CA ALA A 187 -13.81 1.90 1.41
C ALA A 187 -13.02 1.15 0.36
N ILE A 188 -12.70 1.78 -0.79
CA ILE A 188 -11.85 1.20 -1.84
C ILE A 188 -10.46 0.86 -1.27
N SER A 189 -9.86 1.79 -0.53
CA SER A 189 -8.55 1.58 0.11
C SER A 189 -8.58 0.41 1.08
N ALA A 190 -9.59 0.35 1.97
CA ALA A 190 -9.73 -0.73 2.94
C ALA A 190 -9.89 -2.10 2.28
N VAL A 191 -10.78 -2.21 1.29
CA VAL A 191 -10.98 -3.46 0.54
C VAL A 191 -9.70 -3.90 -0.16
N SER A 192 -9.03 -2.98 -0.86
CA SER A 192 -7.77 -3.28 -1.57
C SER A 192 -6.68 -3.73 -0.60
N LEU A 193 -6.55 -3.08 0.55
CA LEU A 193 -5.56 -3.43 1.58
C LEU A 193 -5.89 -4.76 2.27
N ALA A 194 -7.16 -5.05 2.51
CA ALA A 194 -7.60 -6.35 3.04
C ALA A 194 -7.25 -7.48 2.06
N LEU A 195 -7.54 -7.31 0.76
CA LEU A 195 -7.15 -8.26 -0.28
C LEU A 195 -5.63 -8.42 -0.37
N SER A 196 -4.89 -7.32 -0.23
CA SER A 196 -3.44 -7.36 -0.16
C SER A 196 -2.94 -8.15 1.06
N ALA A 197 -3.46 -7.88 2.26
CA ALA A 197 -3.07 -8.59 3.49
C ALA A 197 -3.32 -10.10 3.38
N ILE A 198 -4.49 -10.50 2.85
CA ILE A 198 -4.82 -11.91 2.59
C ILE A 198 -3.85 -12.51 1.57
N SER A 199 -3.59 -11.80 0.46
CA SER A 199 -2.67 -12.27 -0.58
C SER A 199 -1.24 -12.44 -0.06
N TRP A 200 -0.76 -11.51 0.79
CA TRP A 200 0.55 -11.61 1.43
C TRP A 200 0.63 -12.78 2.42
N SER A 201 -0.46 -13.09 3.14
CA SER A 201 -0.49 -14.26 4.04
C SER A 201 -0.31 -15.60 3.32
N MET A 202 -0.53 -15.61 1.98
CA MET A 202 -0.31 -16.79 1.12
C MET A 202 1.11 -16.87 0.53
N VAL A 203 1.94 -15.85 0.76
CA VAL A 203 3.36 -15.84 0.36
C VAL A 203 4.15 -16.61 1.40
N LYS A 204 4.90 -17.63 0.98
CA LYS A 204 5.78 -18.37 1.88
C LYS A 204 6.98 -17.51 2.29
N GLU A 205 7.33 -17.58 3.54
CA GLU A 205 8.60 -17.06 4.05
C GLU A 205 9.68 -18.12 3.76
N ASP A 206 10.83 -17.74 3.21
CA ASP A 206 11.97 -18.64 2.98
C ASP A 206 12.90 -18.59 4.20
#